data_eb757623f577200545fb4b5ece57a682
#
_entry.id   eb757623f577200545fb4b5ece57a682
#
_cell.length_a   1.000
_cell.length_b   1.000
_cell.length_c   1.000
_cell.angle_alpha   90.00
_cell.angle_beta   90.00
_cell.angle_gamma   90.00
#
_symmetry.space_group_name_H-M   'P 1'
#
loop_
_entity.id
_entity.type
_entity.pdbx_description
1 polymer ?
#
loop_
_entity_poly.entity_id
_entity_poly.type
_entity_poly.pdbx_seq_one_letter_code
_entity_poly.pdbx_strand_id
1 'polypeptide(L)'
;MKERIKLHDKVFKPLIPGEEIEKSIDAVAAKINADYEGSGTVPVLLCVLNGSILFTGELMKRLTFDVDLMSIKLSSYQGTSSTGTVHMDMGLTGDVTGKEVIIVEDIVDTGRTIEALVKILYARKAAKVKVCTMLLKPEMYNKPLALDYVAMEIPNDFIVGFGLDYDGLGRNYRDIYVLDTETQA
;
A
#
# COMPACT_ATOMS: atom_id res chain seq x y z
N MET A 1 0.75 21.78 -5.54
CA MET A 1 -0.48 21.23 -4.94
C MET A 1 -1.67 22.12 -5.25
N LYS A 2 -2.84 21.56 -5.58
CA LYS A 2 -4.08 22.38 -5.74
C LYS A 2 -4.61 22.75 -4.35
N GLU A 3 -5.24 23.94 -4.21
CA GLU A 3 -5.78 24.38 -2.92
C GLU A 3 -6.87 23.45 -2.38
N ARG A 4 -7.77 22.99 -3.24
CA ARG A 4 -8.84 22.04 -2.96
C ARG A 4 -9.16 21.22 -4.20
N ILE A 5 -9.65 20.01 -3.99
CA ILE A 5 -10.19 19.15 -5.05
C ILE A 5 -11.59 18.69 -4.67
N LYS A 6 -12.45 18.51 -5.65
CA LYS A 6 -13.78 17.93 -5.47
C LYS A 6 -13.84 16.58 -6.19
N LEU A 7 -14.24 15.54 -5.46
CA LEU A 7 -14.50 14.21 -5.98
C LEU A 7 -15.93 13.84 -5.59
N HIS A 8 -16.76 13.60 -6.58
CA HIS A 8 -18.19 13.35 -6.39
C HIS A 8 -18.87 14.42 -5.50
N ASP A 9 -19.36 14.05 -4.35
CA ASP A 9 -20.05 14.88 -3.37
C ASP A 9 -19.13 15.49 -2.30
N LYS A 10 -17.83 15.10 -2.28
CA LYS A 10 -16.89 15.51 -1.22
C LYS A 10 -15.81 16.47 -1.71
N VAL A 11 -15.42 17.38 -0.82
CA VAL A 11 -14.30 18.29 -1.01
C VAL A 11 -13.13 17.84 -0.15
N PHE A 12 -11.93 17.92 -0.70
CA PHE A 12 -10.70 17.54 -0.02
C PHE A 12 -9.71 18.71 -0.06
N LYS A 13 -9.00 18.92 1.03
CA LYS A 13 -7.94 19.92 1.17
C LYS A 13 -6.55 19.26 1.18
N PRO A 14 -5.49 19.99 0.79
CA PRO A 14 -4.13 19.48 0.78
C PRO A 14 -3.69 18.93 2.14
N LEU A 15 -3.00 17.77 2.13
CA LEU A 15 -2.41 17.18 3.33
C LEU A 15 -0.90 16.96 3.16
N ILE A 16 -0.50 16.15 2.17
CA ILE A 16 0.91 15.76 1.97
C ILE A 16 1.32 16.10 0.53
N PRO A 17 2.32 16.97 0.33
CA PRO A 17 2.82 17.29 -1.00
C PRO A 17 3.62 16.13 -1.61
N GLY A 18 3.57 16.00 -2.93
CA GLY A 18 4.24 14.94 -3.67
C GLY A 18 5.75 14.87 -3.42
N GLU A 19 6.40 16.02 -3.18
CA GLU A 19 7.83 16.05 -2.84
C GLU A 19 8.14 15.36 -1.51
N GLU A 20 7.24 15.44 -0.54
CA GLU A 20 7.38 14.76 0.75
C GLU A 20 7.15 13.24 0.59
N ILE A 21 6.17 12.87 -0.24
CA ILE A 21 5.92 11.48 -0.61
C ILE A 21 7.16 10.87 -1.27
N GLU A 22 7.73 11.54 -2.26
CA GLU A 22 8.94 11.08 -2.97
C GLU A 22 10.12 10.86 -2.02
N LYS A 23 10.37 11.81 -1.10
CA LYS A 23 11.42 11.67 -0.07
C LYS A 23 11.20 10.47 0.84
N SER A 24 9.96 10.21 1.23
CA SER A 24 9.64 9.05 2.08
C SER A 24 9.86 7.73 1.33
N ILE A 25 9.56 7.70 0.02
CA ILE A 25 9.84 6.55 -0.84
C ILE A 25 11.35 6.35 -1.01
N ASP A 26 12.13 7.42 -1.18
CA ASP A 26 13.59 7.35 -1.23
C ASP A 26 14.15 6.71 0.05
N ALA A 27 13.65 7.12 1.22
CA ALA A 27 14.08 6.59 2.50
C ALA A 27 13.73 5.10 2.69
N VAL A 28 12.53 4.69 2.29
CA VAL A 28 12.10 3.28 2.33
C VAL A 28 12.90 2.43 1.35
N ALA A 29 13.10 2.92 0.13
CA ALA A 29 13.89 2.22 -0.88
C ALA A 29 15.34 1.99 -0.43
N ALA A 30 15.95 2.99 0.23
CA ALA A 30 17.28 2.85 0.79
C ALA A 30 17.39 1.72 1.83
N LYS A 31 16.37 1.57 2.69
CA LYS A 31 16.31 0.45 3.67
C LYS A 31 16.19 -0.90 2.97
N ILE A 32 15.32 -0.98 1.95
CA ILE A 32 15.14 -2.22 1.18
C ILE A 32 16.42 -2.56 0.43
N ASN A 33 17.07 -1.58 -0.23
CA ASN A 33 18.35 -1.78 -0.91
C ASN A 33 19.41 -2.33 0.04
N ALA A 34 19.56 -1.75 1.24
CA ALA A 34 20.51 -2.23 2.25
C ALA A 34 20.26 -3.69 2.69
N ASP A 35 18.99 -4.11 2.76
CA ASP A 35 18.62 -5.47 3.15
C ASP A 35 18.90 -6.52 2.05
N TYR A 36 18.88 -6.11 0.77
CA TYR A 36 19.01 -7.02 -0.37
C TYR A 36 20.32 -6.88 -1.13
N GLU A 37 21.09 -5.80 -0.90
CA GLU A 37 22.39 -5.60 -1.54
C GLU A 37 23.33 -6.76 -1.26
N GLY A 38 23.87 -7.37 -2.31
CA GLY A 38 24.80 -8.51 -2.22
C GLY A 38 24.18 -9.83 -1.73
N SER A 39 22.88 -9.88 -1.46
CA SER A 39 22.20 -11.11 -1.00
C SER A 39 22.10 -12.19 -2.08
N GLY A 40 22.15 -11.81 -3.36
CA GLY A 40 21.87 -12.71 -4.50
C GLY A 40 20.39 -13.13 -4.60
N THR A 41 19.51 -12.59 -3.76
CA THR A 41 18.08 -12.88 -3.75
C THR A 41 17.35 -11.97 -4.71
N VAL A 42 16.49 -12.55 -5.56
CA VAL A 42 15.51 -11.80 -6.39
C VAL A 42 14.14 -11.95 -5.74
N PRO A 43 13.69 -10.98 -4.92
CA PRO A 43 12.40 -11.07 -4.27
C PRO A 43 11.26 -10.77 -5.24
N VAL A 44 10.08 -11.32 -4.93
CA VAL A 44 8.82 -10.91 -5.56
C VAL A 44 8.35 -9.61 -4.94
N LEU A 45 8.16 -8.58 -5.74
CA LEU A 45 7.47 -7.35 -5.34
C LEU A 45 5.98 -7.55 -5.65
N LEU A 46 5.15 -7.74 -4.62
CA LEU A 46 3.72 -8.03 -4.77
C LEU A 46 2.89 -6.76 -4.62
N CYS A 47 2.49 -6.18 -5.75
CA CYS A 47 1.62 -5.00 -5.82
C CYS A 47 0.18 -5.35 -5.44
N VAL A 48 -0.36 -4.75 -4.39
CA VAL A 48 -1.77 -4.89 -4.00
C VAL A 48 -2.60 -3.85 -4.75
N LEU A 49 -3.34 -4.31 -5.75
CA LEU A 49 -4.12 -3.45 -6.64
C LEU A 49 -5.42 -2.96 -5.97
N ASN A 50 -5.89 -1.74 -6.30
CA ASN A 50 -5.33 -0.79 -7.29
C ASN A 50 -4.50 0.32 -6.61
N GLY A 51 -4.65 0.53 -5.30
CA GLY A 51 -4.12 1.69 -4.59
C GLY A 51 -2.60 1.77 -4.60
N SER A 52 -1.91 0.62 -4.46
CA SER A 52 -0.45 0.60 -4.38
C SER A 52 0.27 0.75 -5.73
N ILE A 53 -0.46 0.92 -6.84
CA ILE A 53 0.15 0.90 -8.18
C ILE A 53 1.20 2.01 -8.38
N LEU A 54 0.90 3.23 -7.92
CA LEU A 54 1.82 4.37 -8.02
C LEU A 54 3.02 4.18 -7.09
N PHE A 55 2.77 3.78 -5.85
CA PHE A 55 3.83 3.49 -4.90
C PHE A 55 4.76 2.38 -5.38
N THR A 56 4.20 1.28 -5.89
CA THR A 56 4.99 0.18 -6.45
C THR A 56 5.88 0.64 -7.59
N GLY A 57 5.35 1.43 -8.53
CA GLY A 57 6.11 1.95 -9.66
C GLY A 57 7.22 2.90 -9.23
N GLU A 58 6.96 3.79 -8.28
CA GLU A 58 7.96 4.70 -7.74
C GLU A 58 9.04 3.96 -6.93
N LEU A 59 8.64 2.98 -6.13
CA LEU A 59 9.57 2.15 -5.36
C LEU A 59 10.52 1.37 -6.28
N MET A 60 9.97 0.67 -7.28
CA MET A 60 10.77 -0.13 -8.23
C MET A 60 11.88 0.65 -8.90
N LYS A 61 11.63 1.90 -9.29
CA LYS A 61 12.64 2.76 -9.95
C LYS A 61 13.84 3.08 -9.04
N ARG A 62 13.71 2.88 -7.74
CA ARG A 62 14.70 3.20 -6.69
C ARG A 62 15.45 1.97 -6.17
N LEU A 63 14.99 0.77 -6.54
CA LEU A 63 15.68 -0.47 -6.14
C LEU A 63 16.91 -0.69 -7.02
N THR A 64 18.02 -1.12 -6.39
CA THR A 64 19.33 -1.30 -7.04
C THR A 64 19.63 -2.76 -7.37
N PHE A 65 18.66 -3.65 -7.18
CA PHE A 65 18.73 -5.08 -7.44
C PHE A 65 17.52 -5.56 -8.24
N ASP A 66 17.61 -6.76 -8.83
CA ASP A 66 16.51 -7.32 -9.62
C ASP A 66 15.33 -7.72 -8.76
N VAL A 67 14.11 -7.47 -9.25
CA VAL A 67 12.85 -7.86 -8.62
C VAL A 67 11.93 -8.55 -9.64
N ASP A 68 11.14 -9.52 -9.16
CA ASP A 68 10.06 -10.14 -9.92
C ASP A 68 8.74 -9.43 -9.54
N LEU A 69 8.08 -8.78 -10.51
CA LEU A 69 6.84 -8.04 -10.24
C LEU A 69 5.63 -8.95 -10.39
N MET A 70 4.87 -9.09 -9.31
CA MET A 70 3.56 -9.73 -9.33
C MET A 70 2.48 -8.79 -8.81
N SER A 71 1.23 -9.09 -9.08
CA SER A 71 0.08 -8.35 -8.56
C SER A 71 -1.00 -9.26 -8.00
N ILE A 72 -1.80 -8.70 -7.11
CA ILE A 72 -2.98 -9.31 -6.53
C ILE A 72 -4.04 -8.25 -6.33
N LYS A 73 -5.31 -8.59 -6.53
CA LYS A 73 -6.43 -7.72 -6.19
C LYS A 73 -7.31 -8.37 -5.15
N LEU A 74 -7.51 -7.66 -4.05
CA LEU A 74 -8.37 -8.07 -2.96
C LEU A 74 -9.53 -7.08 -2.84
N SER A 75 -10.73 -7.58 -2.57
CA SER A 75 -11.86 -6.77 -2.14
C SER A 75 -12.27 -7.14 -0.73
N SER A 76 -12.54 -6.12 0.08
CA SER A 76 -13.28 -6.30 1.33
C SER A 76 -14.75 -6.11 1.02
N TYR A 77 -15.54 -7.17 1.07
CA TYR A 77 -16.98 -7.05 0.91
C TYR A 77 -17.58 -6.29 2.11
N GLN A 78 -18.05 -5.07 1.85
CA GLN A 78 -18.92 -4.33 2.77
C GLN A 78 -20.38 -4.73 2.47
N GLY A 79 -20.75 -5.97 2.77
CA GLY A 79 -22.14 -6.39 2.78
C GLY A 79 -22.72 -6.20 4.18
N THR A 80 -24.04 -6.13 4.28
CA THR A 80 -24.84 -5.92 5.52
C THR A 80 -24.64 -6.98 6.63
N SER A 81 -23.71 -7.92 6.45
CA SER A 81 -23.20 -8.83 7.47
C SER A 81 -21.67 -8.88 7.35
N SER A 82 -21.00 -8.09 8.18
CA SER A 82 -19.55 -7.98 8.24
C SER A 82 -18.92 -9.27 8.82
N THR A 83 -18.74 -10.30 8.02
CA THR A 83 -17.96 -11.49 8.42
C THR A 83 -16.45 -11.26 8.35
N GLY A 84 -15.99 -10.08 7.91
CA GLY A 84 -14.56 -9.75 7.84
C GLY A 84 -13.75 -10.60 6.85
N THR A 85 -14.42 -11.27 5.91
CA THR A 85 -13.77 -12.14 4.93
C THR A 85 -13.18 -11.29 3.79
N VAL A 86 -11.90 -11.42 3.56
CA VAL A 86 -11.21 -10.82 2.40
C VAL A 86 -11.41 -11.76 1.21
N HIS A 87 -11.99 -11.25 0.14
CA HIS A 87 -12.15 -11.99 -1.12
C HIS A 87 -11.03 -11.62 -2.10
N MET A 88 -10.59 -12.59 -2.86
CA MET A 88 -9.58 -12.43 -3.90
C MET A 88 -10.29 -12.24 -5.25
N ASP A 89 -10.35 -11.00 -5.73
CA ASP A 89 -10.98 -10.68 -7.02
C ASP A 89 -10.09 -11.10 -8.20
N MET A 90 -8.77 -10.94 -8.02
CA MET A 90 -7.75 -11.40 -8.96
C MET A 90 -6.67 -12.12 -8.16
N GLY A 91 -6.41 -13.39 -8.48
CA GLY A 91 -5.38 -14.20 -7.84
C GLY A 91 -3.97 -13.67 -8.11
N LEU A 92 -2.99 -14.32 -7.47
CA LEU A 92 -1.58 -14.06 -7.75
C LEU A 92 -1.30 -14.32 -9.24
N THR A 93 -0.57 -13.41 -9.86
CA THR A 93 -0.20 -13.50 -11.29
C THR A 93 0.96 -14.46 -11.56
N GLY A 94 1.52 -15.12 -10.52
CA GLY A 94 2.61 -16.09 -10.65
C GLY A 94 2.77 -17.00 -9.44
N ASP A 95 3.78 -17.87 -9.48
CA ASP A 95 4.11 -18.78 -8.40
C ASP A 95 5.11 -18.14 -7.41
N VAL A 96 4.81 -18.24 -6.12
CA VAL A 96 5.63 -17.72 -5.01
C VAL A 96 6.33 -18.81 -4.22
N THR A 97 6.22 -20.07 -4.64
CA THR A 97 6.82 -21.22 -3.96
C THR A 97 8.34 -21.04 -3.81
N GLY A 98 8.82 -21.06 -2.56
CA GLY A 98 10.24 -20.90 -2.24
C GLY A 98 10.81 -19.49 -2.43
N LYS A 99 10.00 -18.51 -2.82
CA LYS A 99 10.44 -17.13 -3.04
C LYS A 99 10.29 -16.26 -1.78
N GLU A 100 11.13 -15.24 -1.64
CA GLU A 100 10.87 -14.13 -0.74
C GLU A 100 9.89 -13.17 -1.42
N VAL A 101 8.90 -12.68 -0.66
CA VAL A 101 7.85 -11.78 -1.15
C VAL A 101 7.84 -10.50 -0.31
N ILE A 102 7.89 -9.36 -0.98
CA ILE A 102 7.66 -8.04 -0.37
C ILE A 102 6.26 -7.60 -0.82
N ILE A 103 5.29 -7.63 0.09
CA ILE A 103 3.96 -7.06 -0.15
C ILE A 103 4.11 -5.54 -0.22
N VAL A 104 3.59 -4.91 -1.28
CA VAL A 104 3.55 -3.45 -1.43
C VAL A 104 2.11 -2.99 -1.36
N GLU A 105 1.80 -2.22 -0.30
CA GLU A 105 0.47 -1.71 0.02
C GLU A 105 0.45 -0.18 0.01
N ASP A 106 -0.66 0.42 -0.38
CA ASP A 106 -0.84 1.88 -0.33
C ASP A 106 -1.05 2.38 1.09
N ILE A 107 -1.91 1.70 1.86
CA ILE A 107 -2.23 2.08 3.24
C ILE A 107 -2.52 0.85 4.10
N VAL A 108 -1.92 0.82 5.27
CA VAL A 108 -2.28 -0.13 6.32
C VAL A 108 -3.06 0.61 7.41
N ASP A 109 -4.33 0.25 7.53
CA ASP A 109 -5.24 0.70 8.58
C ASP A 109 -5.29 -0.35 9.70
N THR A 110 -6.32 -1.17 9.79
CA THR A 110 -6.45 -2.22 10.83
C THR A 110 -5.51 -3.42 10.63
N GLY A 111 -4.89 -3.55 9.48
CA GLY A 111 -3.98 -4.64 9.10
C GLY A 111 -4.68 -5.96 8.71
N ARG A 112 -6.01 -5.99 8.58
CA ARG A 112 -6.76 -7.21 8.22
C ARG A 112 -6.37 -7.76 6.86
N THR A 113 -6.22 -6.88 5.85
CA THR A 113 -5.80 -7.25 4.49
C THR A 113 -4.41 -7.87 4.49
N ILE A 114 -3.46 -7.23 5.16
CA ILE A 114 -2.08 -7.71 5.26
C ILE A 114 -2.01 -9.05 5.99
N GLU A 115 -2.72 -9.20 7.11
CA GLU A 115 -2.77 -10.48 7.83
C GLU A 115 -3.31 -11.62 6.95
N ALA A 116 -4.36 -11.36 6.17
CA ALA A 116 -4.92 -12.34 5.25
C ALA A 116 -3.92 -12.68 4.12
N LEU A 117 -3.25 -11.68 3.54
CA LEU A 117 -2.26 -11.89 2.49
C LEU A 117 -1.07 -12.71 2.97
N VAL A 118 -0.51 -12.38 4.12
CA VAL A 118 0.62 -13.14 4.70
C VAL A 118 0.25 -14.60 4.89
N LYS A 119 -0.95 -14.90 5.41
CA LYS A 119 -1.45 -16.28 5.54
C LYS A 119 -1.57 -16.99 4.19
N ILE A 120 -2.10 -16.31 3.17
CA ILE A 120 -2.22 -16.84 1.80
C ILE A 120 -0.84 -17.16 1.20
N LEU A 121 0.13 -16.26 1.35
CA LEU A 121 1.46 -16.42 0.79
C LEU A 121 2.21 -17.59 1.45
N TYR A 122 2.14 -17.72 2.77
CA TYR A 122 2.73 -18.89 3.45
C TYR A 122 2.01 -20.20 3.12
N ALA A 123 0.68 -20.19 2.97
CA ALA A 123 -0.06 -21.36 2.49
C ALA A 123 0.35 -21.76 1.06
N ARG A 124 0.84 -20.82 0.25
CA ARG A 124 1.42 -21.03 -1.08
C ARG A 124 2.93 -21.27 -1.05
N LYS A 125 3.47 -21.59 0.14
CA LYS A 125 4.89 -21.96 0.36
C LYS A 125 5.89 -20.85 -0.01
N ALA A 126 5.52 -19.58 0.14
CA ALA A 126 6.50 -18.50 0.13
C ALA A 126 7.56 -18.76 1.23
N ALA A 127 8.83 -18.57 0.92
CA ALA A 127 9.93 -18.82 1.88
C ALA A 127 9.97 -17.74 2.96
N LYS A 128 9.67 -16.49 2.59
CA LYS A 128 9.65 -15.35 3.49
C LYS A 128 8.69 -14.29 2.97
N VAL A 129 8.01 -13.59 3.89
CA VAL A 129 7.10 -12.49 3.54
C VAL A 129 7.49 -11.28 4.37
N LYS A 130 7.74 -10.16 3.69
CA LYS A 130 7.93 -8.85 4.27
C LYS A 130 6.80 -7.92 3.83
N VAL A 131 6.53 -6.88 4.61
CA VAL A 131 5.48 -5.90 4.32
C VAL A 131 6.09 -4.52 4.17
N CYS A 132 5.81 -3.91 3.02
CA CYS A 132 6.14 -2.52 2.69
C CYS A 132 4.85 -1.74 2.48
N THR A 133 4.63 -0.68 3.25
CA THR A 133 3.46 0.18 3.08
C THR A 133 3.86 1.63 2.88
N MET A 134 3.12 2.33 2.00
CA MET A 134 3.30 3.75 1.81
C MET A 134 2.82 4.53 3.05
N LEU A 135 1.63 4.18 3.54
CA LEU A 135 1.00 4.86 4.67
C LEU A 135 0.62 3.85 5.76
N LEU A 136 0.82 4.25 7.01
CA LEU A 136 0.37 3.52 8.19
C LEU A 136 -0.49 4.43 9.05
N LYS A 137 -1.63 3.90 9.54
CA LYS A 137 -2.44 4.50 10.61
C LYS A 137 -2.12 3.79 11.93
N PRO A 138 -1.14 4.26 12.71
CA PRO A 138 -0.64 3.52 13.88
C PRO A 138 -1.71 3.33 14.96
N GLU A 139 -2.62 4.29 15.13
CA GLU A 139 -3.71 4.20 16.10
C GLU A 139 -4.74 3.09 15.77
N MET A 140 -4.87 2.74 14.49
CA MET A 140 -5.81 1.73 14.02
C MET A 140 -5.19 0.35 13.89
N TYR A 141 -3.85 0.28 13.74
CA TYR A 141 -3.14 -0.97 13.54
C TYR A 141 -3.08 -1.79 14.83
N ASN A 142 -3.69 -2.96 14.82
CA ASN A 142 -3.84 -3.80 16.01
C ASN A 142 -3.43 -5.26 15.80
N LYS A 143 -2.54 -5.53 14.84
CA LYS A 143 -2.08 -6.88 14.53
C LYS A 143 -0.69 -7.17 15.10
N PRO A 144 -0.45 -8.41 15.58
CA PRO A 144 0.88 -8.84 16.02
C PRO A 144 1.78 -9.21 14.83
N LEU A 145 1.67 -8.47 13.74
CA LEU A 145 2.45 -8.66 12.52
C LEU A 145 3.37 -7.46 12.32
N ALA A 146 4.65 -7.70 12.15
CA ALA A 146 5.60 -6.63 11.86
C ALA A 146 5.33 -6.05 10.46
N LEU A 147 5.42 -4.73 10.35
CA LEU A 147 5.52 -4.01 9.09
C LEU A 147 7.00 -3.68 8.90
N ASP A 148 7.65 -4.33 7.92
CA ASP A 148 9.12 -4.26 7.78
C ASP A 148 9.56 -2.88 7.27
N TYR A 149 8.75 -2.29 6.40
CA TYR A 149 9.06 -1.01 5.75
C TYR A 149 7.81 -0.12 5.75
N VAL A 150 7.86 0.97 6.48
CA VAL A 150 6.80 1.99 6.52
C VAL A 150 7.40 3.29 6.00
N ALA A 151 6.78 3.88 4.96
CA ALA A 151 7.27 5.13 4.40
C ALA A 151 6.81 6.33 5.24
N MET A 152 5.53 6.39 5.62
CA MET A 152 4.96 7.48 6.40
C MET A 152 3.90 6.98 7.38
N GLU A 153 3.80 7.63 8.54
CA GLU A 153 2.69 7.47 9.47
C GLU A 153 1.73 8.65 9.33
N ILE A 154 0.42 8.38 9.41
CA ILE A 154 -0.64 9.39 9.29
C ILE A 154 -1.70 9.19 10.35
N PRO A 155 -2.46 10.26 10.71
CA PRO A 155 -3.65 10.15 11.55
C PRO A 155 -4.74 9.31 10.90
N ASN A 156 -5.79 8.99 11.67
CA ASN A 156 -6.95 8.24 11.16
C ASN A 156 -7.92 9.13 10.38
N ASP A 157 -7.42 9.75 9.32
CA ASP A 157 -8.20 10.61 8.43
C ASP A 157 -8.66 9.86 7.16
N PHE A 158 -9.70 10.40 6.50
CA PHE A 158 -10.11 9.94 5.18
C PHE A 158 -9.36 10.73 4.11
N ILE A 159 -8.51 10.02 3.36
CA ILE A 159 -7.56 10.61 2.42
C ILE A 159 -7.72 10.05 1.01
N VAL A 160 -7.28 10.81 0.02
CA VAL A 160 -7.25 10.45 -1.41
C VAL A 160 -5.97 10.99 -2.05
N GLY A 161 -5.63 10.48 -3.20
CA GLY A 161 -4.42 10.87 -3.94
C GLY A 161 -3.31 9.83 -3.84
N PHE A 162 -2.34 9.93 -4.70
CA PHE A 162 -1.19 9.02 -4.82
C PHE A 162 -1.57 7.54 -4.77
N GLY A 163 -2.55 7.15 -5.59
CA GLY A 163 -3.07 5.78 -5.65
C GLY A 163 -4.37 5.56 -4.88
N LEU A 164 -4.61 6.31 -3.81
CA LEU A 164 -5.82 6.24 -3.00
C LEU A 164 -7.01 6.91 -3.70
N ASP A 165 -8.21 6.37 -3.50
CA ASP A 165 -9.42 6.86 -4.17
C ASP A 165 -10.59 7.13 -3.23
N TYR A 166 -11.53 7.90 -3.78
CA TYR A 166 -12.90 7.96 -3.31
C TYR A 166 -13.83 7.56 -4.46
N ASP A 167 -14.47 6.42 -4.32
CA ASP A 167 -15.40 5.85 -5.30
C ASP A 167 -14.84 5.84 -6.74
N GLY A 168 -13.60 5.34 -6.88
CA GLY A 168 -12.88 5.18 -8.14
C GLY A 168 -12.10 6.41 -8.62
N LEU A 169 -12.31 7.59 -8.06
CA LEU A 169 -11.63 8.83 -8.45
C LEU A 169 -10.57 9.27 -7.44
N GLY A 170 -9.56 10.02 -7.91
CA GLY A 170 -8.53 10.62 -7.06
C GLY A 170 -7.16 9.98 -7.14
N ARG A 171 -7.03 8.74 -7.61
CA ARG A 171 -5.75 7.99 -7.61
C ARG A 171 -4.62 8.67 -8.37
N ASN A 172 -4.95 9.48 -9.38
CA ASN A 172 -4.01 10.13 -10.28
C ASN A 172 -3.39 11.43 -9.74
N TYR A 173 -3.82 11.91 -8.59
CA TYR A 173 -3.17 13.07 -7.97
C TYR A 173 -1.78 12.69 -7.46
N ARG A 174 -0.80 13.58 -7.69
CA ARG A 174 0.57 13.42 -7.18
C ARG A 174 0.65 13.60 -5.67
N ASP A 175 -0.21 14.50 -5.14
CA ASP A 175 -0.28 14.86 -3.73
C ASP A 175 -1.34 14.02 -3.02
N ILE A 176 -1.30 13.96 -1.69
CA ILE A 176 -2.36 13.40 -0.85
C ILE A 176 -3.20 14.53 -0.28
N TYR A 177 -4.51 14.33 -0.32
CA TYR A 177 -5.53 15.25 0.16
C TYR A 177 -6.37 14.58 1.25
N VAL A 178 -6.81 15.36 2.23
CA VAL A 178 -7.69 14.92 3.31
C VAL A 178 -9.09 15.50 3.15
N LEU A 179 -10.09 14.75 3.59
CA LEU A 179 -11.48 15.19 3.58
C LEU A 179 -11.63 16.53 4.31
N ASP A 180 -12.19 17.54 3.63
CA ASP A 180 -12.46 18.86 4.22
C ASP A 180 -13.82 18.84 4.92
N THR A 181 -13.83 18.62 6.22
CA THR A 181 -15.05 18.54 7.03
C THR A 181 -15.72 19.89 7.26
N GLU A 182 -15.00 21.00 7.03
CA GLU A 182 -15.52 22.36 7.25
C GLU A 182 -16.34 22.87 6.05
N THR A 183 -16.11 22.35 4.86
CA THR A 183 -16.73 22.84 3.61
C THR A 183 -17.90 21.97 3.14
N GLN A 184 -18.32 20.97 3.92
CA GLN A 184 -19.43 20.06 3.58
C GLN A 184 -20.80 20.51 4.13
N ALA A 185 -20.91 21.75 4.60
CA ALA A 185 -22.17 22.33 5.07
C ALA A 185 -22.94 23.04 3.94
#